data_aab0b30321dda529f7ebf5ad1ae9169f
#
_entry.id   aab0b30321dda529f7ebf5ad1ae9169f
#
_cell.length_a   1.000
_cell.length_b   1.000
_cell.length_c   1.000
_cell.angle_alpha   90.00
_cell.angle_beta   90.00
_cell.angle_gamma   90.00
#
_symmetry.space_group_name_H-M   'P 1'
#
loop_
_entity.id
_entity.type
_entity.pdbx_description
1 polymer ?
#
loop_
_entity_poly.entity_id
_entity_poly.type
_entity_poly.pdbx_seq_one_letter_code
_entity_poly.pdbx_strand_id
1 'polypeptide(L)'
;MEVHRFRLGFLPDLIPGLTLALGNFDGMHLGHQRLLIDTTLHAKNESGILLFDPPSPFKGGGVLTSLDQKIAICRKLRLDHVFIVESDEAFWDLNPQEFCDQILKKLGARIVCCGEDFRFGKKTEGRVDDLKKDFEVRLTPFLEDGGVKISSSLIREAIRNGEVEKAEEWLGRPYEMAGKVVHGFRNGHLLGFPTLNLKSSTPYCLPRFGVYCGLAYVDGIPHQAVINVGVHPTVDQVKEPSIEAHLLDFEEEAYGKTLYLDFRHFERCEKKFASLEELSNQLLLDKSWAREQLSKQ
;
A
#
# COMPACT_ATOMS: atom_id res chain seq x y z
N MET A 1 -11.35 13.55 11.11
CA MET A 1 -11.53 12.25 10.43
C MET A 1 -11.76 11.18 11.46
N GLU A 2 -12.92 10.55 11.42
CA GLU A 2 -13.30 9.44 12.28
C GLU A 2 -13.07 8.12 11.56
N VAL A 3 -12.75 7.06 12.32
CA VAL A 3 -12.50 5.72 11.76
C VAL A 3 -13.48 4.76 12.43
N HIS A 4 -14.34 4.18 11.61
CA HIS A 4 -15.39 3.25 12.05
C HIS A 4 -15.03 1.83 11.57
N ARG A 5 -14.90 0.89 12.51
CA ARG A 5 -14.77 -0.54 12.20
C ARG A 5 -16.08 -1.24 12.51
N PHE A 6 -16.56 -2.05 11.60
CA PHE A 6 -17.83 -2.75 11.76
C PHE A 6 -17.89 -4.06 10.98
N ARG A 7 -18.86 -4.89 11.34
CA ARG A 7 -19.22 -6.13 10.63
C ARG A 7 -20.59 -6.02 10.01
N LEU A 8 -20.87 -6.89 9.07
CA LEU A 8 -22.23 -7.04 8.54
C LEU A 8 -23.23 -7.23 9.68
N GLY A 9 -24.31 -6.43 9.68
CA GLY A 9 -25.32 -6.40 10.74
C GLY A 9 -25.02 -5.50 11.97
N PHE A 10 -23.79 -5.01 12.13
CA PHE A 10 -23.38 -4.16 13.26
C PHE A 10 -22.71 -2.88 12.74
N LEU A 11 -23.46 -2.07 12.01
CA LEU A 11 -22.95 -0.84 11.39
C LEU A 11 -22.87 0.29 12.43
N PRO A 12 -21.98 1.29 12.20
CA PRO A 12 -22.00 2.53 12.97
C PRO A 12 -23.29 3.33 12.74
N ASP A 13 -23.46 4.38 13.53
CA ASP A 13 -24.60 5.28 13.40
C ASP A 13 -24.66 5.88 11.98
N LEU A 14 -25.90 6.04 11.48
CA LEU A 14 -26.17 6.59 10.17
C LEU A 14 -25.74 8.05 10.11
N ILE A 15 -24.98 8.41 9.05
CA ILE A 15 -24.59 9.80 8.76
C ILE A 15 -25.47 10.33 7.62
N PRO A 16 -26.47 11.17 7.91
CA PRO A 16 -27.43 11.60 6.91
C PRO A 16 -26.78 12.39 5.77
N GLY A 17 -27.01 11.95 4.53
CA GLY A 17 -26.52 12.65 3.35
C GLY A 17 -25.03 12.46 3.06
N LEU A 18 -24.43 11.40 3.60
CA LEU A 18 -23.03 11.03 3.38
C LEU A 18 -22.70 10.94 1.89
N THR A 19 -21.56 11.51 1.51
CA THR A 19 -20.91 11.30 0.20
C THR A 19 -19.82 10.26 0.35
N LEU A 20 -20.00 9.10 -0.28
CA LEU A 20 -19.16 7.91 -0.03
C LEU A 20 -18.38 7.49 -1.26
N ALA A 21 -17.06 7.38 -1.11
CA ALA A 21 -16.19 6.81 -2.12
C ALA A 21 -16.22 5.29 -2.08
N LEU A 22 -16.42 4.65 -3.24
CA LEU A 22 -16.40 3.20 -3.41
C LEU A 22 -15.29 2.77 -4.36
N GLY A 23 -14.52 1.78 -3.93
CA GLY A 23 -13.40 1.22 -4.68
C GLY A 23 -12.61 0.24 -3.85
N ASN A 24 -11.63 -0.41 -4.46
CA ASN A 24 -10.72 -1.31 -3.75
C ASN A 24 -9.56 -0.56 -3.07
N PHE A 25 -9.27 0.62 -3.57
CA PHE A 25 -8.28 1.57 -3.03
C PHE A 25 -6.93 0.93 -2.69
N ASP A 26 -6.53 -0.12 -3.42
CA ASP A 26 -5.20 -0.67 -3.24
C ASP A 26 -4.17 0.16 -3.99
N GLY A 27 -3.08 0.50 -3.28
CA GLY A 27 -2.07 1.44 -3.75
C GLY A 27 -2.42 2.91 -3.52
N MET A 28 -3.68 3.29 -3.35
CA MET A 28 -4.08 4.71 -3.23
C MET A 28 -3.37 5.59 -4.29
N HIS A 29 -3.30 5.07 -5.54
CA HIS A 29 -2.63 5.73 -6.65
C HIS A 29 -3.34 7.04 -7.05
N LEU A 30 -2.73 7.84 -7.92
CA LEU A 30 -3.24 9.16 -8.32
C LEU A 30 -4.70 9.13 -8.79
N GLY A 31 -5.13 8.08 -9.51
CA GLY A 31 -6.54 7.91 -9.90
C GLY A 31 -7.46 7.73 -8.69
N HIS A 32 -7.04 6.97 -7.67
CA HIS A 32 -7.79 6.85 -6.42
C HIS A 32 -7.81 8.16 -5.64
N GLN A 33 -6.67 8.86 -5.54
CA GLN A 33 -6.58 10.15 -4.85
C GLN A 33 -7.51 11.19 -5.50
N ARG A 34 -7.56 11.24 -6.84
CA ARG A 34 -8.51 12.09 -7.57
C ARG A 34 -9.96 11.79 -7.19
N LEU A 35 -10.35 10.50 -7.17
CA LEU A 35 -11.69 10.08 -6.76
C LEU A 35 -12.00 10.54 -5.33
N LEU A 36 -11.05 10.41 -4.39
CA LEU A 36 -11.23 10.85 -3.01
C LEU A 36 -11.32 12.38 -2.89
N ILE A 37 -10.55 13.12 -3.66
CA ILE A 37 -10.67 14.58 -3.74
C ILE A 37 -12.05 14.97 -4.30
N ASP A 38 -12.50 14.34 -5.39
CA ASP A 38 -13.81 14.55 -5.94
C ASP A 38 -14.92 14.25 -4.91
N THR A 39 -14.73 13.20 -4.09
CA THR A 39 -15.65 12.84 -3.00
C THR A 39 -15.77 13.97 -1.97
N THR A 40 -14.64 14.55 -1.54
CA THR A 40 -14.67 15.69 -0.60
C THR A 40 -15.27 16.95 -1.22
N LEU A 41 -15.00 17.23 -2.49
CA LEU A 41 -15.52 18.40 -3.19
C LEU A 41 -17.04 18.34 -3.45
N HIS A 42 -17.59 17.14 -3.64
CA HIS A 42 -19.04 16.93 -3.86
C HIS A 42 -19.80 16.68 -2.56
N ALA A 43 -19.11 16.56 -1.43
CA ALA A 43 -19.79 16.40 -0.14
C ALA A 43 -20.57 17.67 0.23
N LYS A 44 -21.88 17.49 0.41
CA LYS A 44 -22.77 18.57 0.90
C LYS A 44 -22.76 18.63 2.44
N ASN A 45 -22.52 17.50 3.07
CA ASN A 45 -22.38 17.35 4.52
C ASN A 45 -20.98 16.74 4.79
N GLU A 46 -20.91 15.43 4.88
CA GLU A 46 -19.70 14.69 5.25
C GLU A 46 -19.25 13.73 4.15
N SER A 47 -17.96 13.56 4.04
CA SER A 47 -17.30 12.71 3.06
C SER A 47 -16.74 11.46 3.72
N GLY A 48 -16.79 10.33 3.04
CA GLY A 48 -16.27 9.08 3.56
C GLY A 48 -15.72 8.15 2.48
N ILE A 49 -15.01 7.14 2.93
CA ILE A 49 -14.50 6.05 2.10
C ILE A 49 -14.87 4.71 2.73
N LEU A 50 -15.21 3.72 1.90
CA LEU A 50 -15.43 2.33 2.34
C LEU A 50 -14.19 1.50 2.02
N LEU A 51 -13.57 0.91 3.05
CA LEU A 51 -12.42 0.03 2.98
C LEU A 51 -12.78 -1.36 3.52
N PHE A 52 -11.99 -2.36 3.16
CA PHE A 52 -12.20 -3.76 3.54
C PHE A 52 -10.98 -4.31 4.29
N ASP A 53 -11.23 -5.05 5.38
CA ASP A 53 -10.22 -5.73 6.19
C ASP A 53 -10.72 -7.14 6.57
N PRO A 54 -10.16 -8.24 5.99
CA PRO A 54 -9.08 -8.25 5.00
C PRO A 54 -9.49 -7.63 3.64
N PRO A 55 -8.51 -7.31 2.79
CA PRO A 55 -8.80 -6.79 1.45
C PRO A 55 -9.52 -7.83 0.61
N SER A 56 -10.19 -7.37 -0.46
CA SER A 56 -10.96 -8.23 -1.38
C SER A 56 -10.19 -9.48 -1.82
N PRO A 57 -10.76 -10.69 -1.67
CA PRO A 57 -10.11 -11.95 -2.03
C PRO A 57 -9.89 -12.12 -3.54
N PHE A 58 -10.53 -11.29 -4.36
CA PHE A 58 -10.47 -11.39 -5.83
C PHE A 58 -9.21 -10.79 -6.45
N LYS A 59 -8.28 -10.24 -5.64
CA LYS A 59 -7.04 -9.64 -6.14
C LYS A 59 -5.82 -10.29 -5.49
N GLY A 60 -5.20 -11.20 -6.20
CA GLY A 60 -3.94 -11.84 -5.80
C GLY A 60 -2.71 -10.96 -5.96
N GLY A 61 -1.57 -11.42 -5.43
CA GLY A 61 -0.27 -10.84 -5.70
C GLY A 61 0.23 -9.81 -4.69
N GLY A 62 -0.34 -9.79 -3.50
CA GLY A 62 0.01 -8.89 -2.42
C GLY A 62 -0.64 -7.51 -2.53
N VAL A 63 -0.69 -6.78 -1.42
CA VAL A 63 -1.25 -5.43 -1.37
C VAL A 63 -0.15 -4.40 -1.66
N LEU A 64 -0.53 -3.29 -2.26
CA LEU A 64 0.37 -2.15 -2.49
C LEU A 64 0.44 -1.23 -1.28
N THR A 65 -0.59 -1.24 -0.44
CA THR A 65 -0.74 -0.29 0.65
C THR A 65 -1.46 -0.96 1.81
N SER A 66 -0.88 -0.92 3.00
CA SER A 66 -1.53 -1.42 4.22
C SER A 66 -2.75 -0.59 4.58
N LEU A 67 -3.59 -1.11 5.48
CA LEU A 67 -4.75 -0.37 5.96
C LEU A 67 -4.35 0.93 6.69
N ASP A 68 -3.31 0.90 7.51
CA ASP A 68 -2.83 2.08 8.23
C ASP A 68 -2.32 3.16 7.28
N GLN A 69 -1.59 2.77 6.23
CA GLN A 69 -1.16 3.68 5.17
C GLN A 69 -2.36 4.30 4.43
N LYS A 70 -3.40 3.50 4.11
CA LYS A 70 -4.64 4.01 3.50
C LYS A 70 -5.31 5.05 4.40
N ILE A 71 -5.44 4.77 5.70
CA ILE A 71 -6.01 5.69 6.69
C ILE A 71 -5.19 7.00 6.75
N ALA A 72 -3.85 6.90 6.76
CA ALA A 72 -2.98 8.06 6.76
C ALA A 72 -3.16 8.94 5.50
N ILE A 73 -3.32 8.31 4.32
CA ILE A 73 -3.59 9.03 3.06
C ILE A 73 -4.98 9.69 3.10
N CYS A 74 -6.01 9.00 3.58
CA CYS A 74 -7.34 9.56 3.74
C CYS A 74 -7.33 10.81 4.64
N ARG A 75 -6.55 10.78 5.72
CA ARG A 75 -6.36 11.94 6.61
C ARG A 75 -5.71 13.13 5.90
N LYS A 76 -4.67 12.87 5.09
CA LYS A 76 -4.02 13.91 4.26
C LYS A 76 -4.98 14.50 3.24
N LEU A 77 -5.87 13.70 2.67
CA LEU A 77 -6.90 14.13 1.71
C LEU A 77 -8.15 14.73 2.39
N ARG A 78 -8.16 14.86 3.71
CA ARG A 78 -9.21 15.51 4.51
C ARG A 78 -10.59 14.88 4.38
N LEU A 79 -10.67 13.58 4.23
CA LEU A 79 -11.92 12.85 4.40
C LEU A 79 -12.42 12.96 5.84
N ASP A 80 -13.75 13.03 6.03
CA ASP A 80 -14.34 13.11 7.37
C ASP A 80 -14.43 11.73 8.02
N HIS A 81 -14.70 10.68 7.22
CA HIS A 81 -14.91 9.32 7.70
C HIS A 81 -14.15 8.27 6.90
N VAL A 82 -13.65 7.26 7.61
CA VAL A 82 -13.14 6.00 7.04
C VAL A 82 -13.95 4.86 7.62
N PHE A 83 -14.74 4.20 6.79
CA PHE A 83 -15.52 3.03 7.15
C PHE A 83 -14.74 1.78 6.77
N ILE A 84 -14.43 0.93 7.74
CA ILE A 84 -13.68 -0.31 7.58
C ILE A 84 -14.61 -1.48 7.85
N VAL A 85 -14.95 -2.21 6.81
CA VAL A 85 -15.70 -3.46 6.96
C VAL A 85 -14.74 -4.57 7.35
N GLU A 86 -14.96 -5.20 8.51
CA GLU A 86 -14.36 -6.49 8.83
C GLU A 86 -15.05 -7.55 7.96
N SER A 87 -14.50 -7.72 6.74
CA SER A 87 -15.15 -8.49 5.69
C SER A 87 -14.95 -9.99 5.88
N ASP A 88 -16.03 -10.71 5.85
CA ASP A 88 -16.10 -12.17 5.88
C ASP A 88 -16.78 -12.74 4.63
N GLU A 89 -16.97 -14.04 4.57
CA GLU A 89 -17.65 -14.70 3.47
C GLU A 89 -19.08 -14.20 3.29
N ALA A 90 -19.82 -13.95 4.39
CA ALA A 90 -21.18 -13.45 4.34
C ALA A 90 -21.24 -12.05 3.70
N PHE A 91 -20.25 -11.18 3.99
CA PHE A 91 -20.15 -9.87 3.34
C PHE A 91 -19.88 -10.00 1.84
N TRP A 92 -18.94 -10.87 1.44
CA TRP A 92 -18.61 -11.06 0.02
C TRP A 92 -19.69 -11.77 -0.78
N ASP A 93 -20.63 -12.43 -0.11
CA ASP A 93 -21.80 -13.09 -0.71
C ASP A 93 -23.01 -12.18 -0.90
N LEU A 94 -22.98 -10.93 -0.40
CA LEU A 94 -24.04 -9.97 -0.63
C LEU A 94 -24.24 -9.72 -2.13
N ASN A 95 -25.46 -9.90 -2.63
CA ASN A 95 -25.80 -9.48 -3.97
C ASN A 95 -25.78 -7.93 -4.09
N PRO A 96 -25.81 -7.35 -5.30
CA PRO A 96 -25.71 -5.90 -5.47
C PRO A 96 -26.79 -5.11 -4.71
N GLN A 97 -28.05 -5.59 -4.67
CA GLN A 97 -29.12 -4.92 -3.97
C GLN A 97 -28.94 -5.00 -2.45
N GLU A 98 -28.55 -6.16 -1.94
CA GLU A 98 -28.27 -6.36 -0.52
C GLU A 98 -27.12 -5.45 -0.05
N PHE A 99 -26.06 -5.31 -0.84
CA PHE A 99 -24.97 -4.38 -0.55
C PHE A 99 -25.47 -2.93 -0.45
N CYS A 100 -26.34 -2.49 -1.38
CA CYS A 100 -26.95 -1.17 -1.33
C CYS A 100 -27.82 -0.99 -0.08
N ASP A 101 -28.69 -1.97 0.23
CA ASP A 101 -29.66 -1.86 1.31
C ASP A 101 -29.04 -2.04 2.70
N GLN A 102 -28.10 -2.99 2.84
CA GLN A 102 -27.56 -3.36 4.13
C GLN A 102 -26.32 -2.56 4.53
N ILE A 103 -25.61 -1.97 3.55
CA ILE A 103 -24.42 -1.17 3.79
C ILE A 103 -24.63 0.29 3.44
N LEU A 104 -24.82 0.63 2.17
CA LEU A 104 -24.77 2.02 1.72
C LEU A 104 -25.91 2.86 2.30
N LYS A 105 -27.17 2.37 2.24
CA LYS A 105 -28.32 3.06 2.81
C LYS A 105 -28.25 3.16 4.33
N LYS A 106 -27.75 2.12 5.00
CA LYS A 106 -27.60 2.13 6.47
C LYS A 106 -26.49 3.05 6.95
N LEU A 107 -25.44 3.27 6.16
CA LEU A 107 -24.43 4.30 6.44
C LEU A 107 -24.94 5.73 6.16
N GLY A 108 -26.09 5.88 5.50
CA GLY A 108 -26.66 7.17 5.15
C GLY A 108 -26.13 7.77 3.85
N ALA A 109 -25.53 6.95 2.99
CA ALA A 109 -25.03 7.39 1.70
C ALA A 109 -26.18 7.99 0.85
N ARG A 110 -25.92 9.18 0.32
CA ARG A 110 -26.78 9.87 -0.64
C ARG A 110 -26.09 10.02 -1.99
N ILE A 111 -24.79 10.36 -1.95
CA ILE A 111 -23.95 10.48 -3.13
C ILE A 111 -22.91 9.38 -3.06
N VAL A 112 -22.72 8.68 -4.17
CA VAL A 112 -21.68 7.64 -4.32
C VAL A 112 -20.71 8.08 -5.38
N CYS A 113 -19.42 8.15 -5.02
CA CYS A 113 -18.32 8.44 -5.94
C CYS A 113 -17.56 7.17 -6.26
N CYS A 114 -17.39 6.84 -7.56
CA CYS A 114 -16.65 5.64 -7.98
C CYS A 114 -16.05 5.83 -9.38
N GLY A 115 -15.17 4.91 -9.78
CA GLY A 115 -14.67 4.84 -11.16
C GLY A 115 -15.73 4.30 -12.12
N GLU A 116 -15.59 4.58 -13.41
CA GLU A 116 -16.54 4.17 -14.46
C GLU A 116 -16.66 2.64 -14.58
N ASP A 117 -15.60 1.89 -14.26
CA ASP A 117 -15.57 0.41 -14.29
C ASP A 117 -15.86 -0.24 -12.95
N PHE A 118 -16.39 0.52 -11.99
CA PHE A 118 -16.63 -0.01 -10.64
C PHE A 118 -17.59 -1.20 -10.66
N ARG A 119 -17.22 -2.24 -9.91
CA ARG A 119 -17.98 -3.47 -9.72
C ARG A 119 -18.08 -3.79 -8.24
N PHE A 120 -19.21 -4.34 -7.82
CA PHE A 120 -19.48 -4.65 -6.42
C PHE A 120 -20.42 -5.84 -6.25
N GLY A 121 -20.62 -6.26 -5.01
CA GLY A 121 -21.44 -7.40 -4.66
C GLY A 121 -20.84 -8.75 -5.08
N LYS A 122 -21.61 -9.80 -4.83
CA LYS A 122 -21.22 -11.18 -5.10
C LYS A 122 -20.67 -11.34 -6.52
N LYS A 123 -19.48 -11.96 -6.63
CA LYS A 123 -18.78 -12.20 -7.90
C LYS A 123 -18.64 -10.95 -8.79
N THR A 124 -18.67 -9.75 -8.20
CA THR A 124 -18.57 -8.49 -8.94
C THR A 124 -19.69 -8.28 -9.98
N GLU A 125 -20.91 -8.80 -9.72
CA GLU A 125 -22.06 -8.72 -10.64
C GLU A 125 -22.62 -7.29 -10.73
N GLY A 126 -22.58 -6.52 -9.63
CA GLY A 126 -23.10 -5.15 -9.55
C GLY A 126 -22.31 -4.17 -10.42
N ARG A 127 -23.03 -3.26 -11.04
CA ARG A 127 -22.52 -2.22 -11.93
C ARG A 127 -22.93 -0.83 -11.46
N VAL A 128 -22.31 0.19 -12.01
CA VAL A 128 -22.65 1.59 -11.73
C VAL A 128 -24.14 1.88 -11.92
N ASP A 129 -24.79 1.29 -12.92
CA ASP A 129 -26.23 1.51 -13.17
C ASP A 129 -27.12 0.94 -12.05
N ASP A 130 -26.65 -0.06 -11.31
CA ASP A 130 -27.36 -0.55 -10.14
C ASP A 130 -27.33 0.46 -8.99
N LEU A 131 -26.20 1.17 -8.81
CA LEU A 131 -26.11 2.26 -7.83
C LEU A 131 -27.01 3.45 -8.17
N LYS A 132 -27.18 3.79 -9.45
CA LYS A 132 -27.99 4.91 -9.91
C LYS A 132 -29.48 4.74 -9.60
N LYS A 133 -29.94 3.54 -9.26
CA LYS A 133 -31.35 3.28 -8.87
C LYS A 133 -31.67 3.92 -7.51
N ASP A 134 -30.69 3.98 -6.60
CA ASP A 134 -30.89 4.39 -5.22
C ASP A 134 -30.08 5.63 -4.81
N PHE A 135 -29.02 5.98 -5.56
CA PHE A 135 -28.05 7.02 -5.19
C PHE A 135 -27.78 8.01 -6.31
N GLU A 136 -27.39 9.23 -5.95
CA GLU A 136 -26.72 10.14 -6.87
C GLU A 136 -25.30 9.64 -7.11
N VAL A 137 -25.00 9.22 -8.35
CA VAL A 137 -23.67 8.64 -8.66
C VAL A 137 -22.80 9.67 -9.36
N ARG A 138 -21.58 9.86 -8.85
CA ARG A 138 -20.53 10.68 -9.43
C ARG A 138 -19.42 9.76 -9.93
N LEU A 139 -19.12 9.87 -11.22
CA LEU A 139 -18.08 9.08 -11.86
C LEU A 139 -16.80 9.92 -11.97
N THR A 140 -15.70 9.40 -11.46
CA THR A 140 -14.39 9.98 -11.68
C THR A 140 -13.75 9.31 -12.89
N PRO A 141 -13.38 10.07 -13.94
CA PRO A 141 -12.69 9.53 -15.10
C PRO A 141 -11.34 8.91 -14.73
N PHE A 142 -10.93 7.90 -15.50
CA PHE A 142 -9.63 7.28 -15.32
C PHE A 142 -8.49 8.28 -15.50
N LEU A 143 -7.43 8.08 -14.77
CA LEU A 143 -6.16 8.73 -15.02
C LEU A 143 -5.31 7.80 -15.89
N GLU A 144 -4.72 8.35 -16.94
CA GLU A 144 -3.91 7.62 -17.89
C GLU A 144 -2.49 8.21 -17.96
N ASP A 145 -1.53 7.35 -18.26
CA ASP A 145 -0.17 7.71 -18.61
C ASP A 145 0.15 7.09 -19.96
N GLY A 146 0.45 7.93 -20.97
CA GLY A 146 0.71 7.49 -22.34
C GLY A 146 -0.43 6.67 -22.98
N GLY A 147 -1.70 6.94 -22.60
CA GLY A 147 -2.87 6.20 -23.09
C GLY A 147 -3.13 4.87 -22.37
N VAL A 148 -2.37 4.58 -21.30
CA VAL A 148 -2.57 3.40 -20.45
C VAL A 148 -3.19 3.82 -19.13
N LYS A 149 -4.30 3.18 -18.72
CA LYS A 149 -4.97 3.44 -17.46
C LYS A 149 -4.05 3.13 -16.28
N ILE A 150 -3.82 4.11 -15.40
CA ILE A 150 -3.15 3.90 -14.12
C ILE A 150 -4.04 3.01 -13.24
N SER A 151 -3.50 1.87 -12.82
CA SER A 151 -4.23 0.88 -12.02
C SER A 151 -3.31 0.17 -11.02
N SER A 152 -3.91 -0.41 -9.96
CA SER A 152 -3.15 -1.23 -9.01
C SER A 152 -2.40 -2.41 -9.68
N SER A 153 -2.95 -2.97 -10.76
CA SER A 153 -2.30 -4.07 -11.49
C SER A 153 -1.06 -3.61 -12.22
N LEU A 154 -1.14 -2.47 -12.91
CA LEU A 154 0.00 -1.86 -13.60
C LEU A 154 1.13 -1.50 -12.61
N ILE A 155 0.76 -0.92 -11.46
CA ILE A 155 1.73 -0.57 -10.41
C ILE A 155 2.40 -1.82 -9.83
N ARG A 156 1.64 -2.91 -9.58
CA ARG A 156 2.25 -4.18 -9.12
C ARG A 156 3.24 -4.74 -10.13
N GLU A 157 2.94 -4.63 -11.41
CA GLU A 157 3.85 -5.07 -12.47
C GLU A 157 5.15 -4.28 -12.44
N ALA A 158 5.08 -2.95 -12.38
CA ALA A 158 6.27 -2.10 -12.26
C ALA A 158 7.11 -2.44 -11.04
N ILE A 159 6.48 -2.60 -9.85
CA ILE A 159 7.18 -2.98 -8.62
C ILE A 159 7.89 -4.34 -8.76
N ARG A 160 7.22 -5.35 -9.34
CA ARG A 160 7.81 -6.68 -9.56
C ARG A 160 8.94 -6.68 -10.59
N ASN A 161 8.95 -5.71 -11.49
CA ASN A 161 10.03 -5.51 -12.45
C ASN A 161 11.19 -4.70 -11.87
N GLY A 162 11.03 -4.09 -10.68
CA GLY A 162 12.00 -3.19 -10.06
C GLY A 162 11.90 -1.74 -10.53
N GLU A 163 10.86 -1.41 -11.28
CA GLU A 163 10.59 -0.07 -11.83
C GLU A 163 9.90 0.81 -10.77
N VAL A 164 10.59 1.00 -9.62
CA VAL A 164 10.02 1.69 -8.45
C VAL A 164 9.80 3.17 -8.70
N GLU A 165 10.63 3.80 -9.53
CA GLU A 165 10.47 5.19 -9.97
C GLU A 165 9.17 5.36 -10.76
N LYS A 166 8.88 4.42 -11.66
CA LYS A 166 7.63 4.46 -12.43
C LYS A 166 6.41 4.21 -11.55
N ALA A 167 6.54 3.32 -10.57
CA ALA A 167 5.50 3.11 -9.56
C ALA A 167 5.27 4.39 -8.72
N GLU A 168 6.33 5.13 -8.36
CA GLU A 168 6.23 6.41 -7.66
C GLU A 168 5.46 7.45 -8.47
N GLU A 169 5.73 7.59 -9.77
CA GLU A 169 4.99 8.50 -10.67
C GLU A 169 3.48 8.23 -10.61
N TRP A 170 3.06 6.97 -10.64
CA TRP A 170 1.64 6.59 -10.64
C TRP A 170 1.00 6.60 -9.25
N LEU A 171 1.78 6.33 -8.21
CA LEU A 171 1.32 6.42 -6.81
C LEU A 171 1.25 7.88 -6.32
N GLY A 172 2.04 8.79 -6.92
CA GLY A 172 2.27 10.15 -6.44
C GLY A 172 3.09 10.20 -5.15
N ARG A 173 3.79 9.11 -4.82
CA ARG A 173 4.70 8.94 -3.70
C ARG A 173 5.53 7.68 -3.89
N PRO A 174 6.67 7.53 -3.21
CA PRO A 174 7.43 6.29 -3.23
C PRO A 174 6.59 5.08 -2.82
N TYR A 175 6.94 3.93 -3.36
CA TYR A 175 6.41 2.67 -2.86
C TYR A 175 6.97 2.40 -1.46
N GLU A 176 6.10 2.22 -0.50
CA GLU A 176 6.46 2.06 0.91
C GLU A 176 6.01 0.70 1.46
N MET A 177 6.89 0.03 2.19
CA MET A 177 6.58 -1.15 2.98
C MET A 177 6.82 -0.88 4.46
N ALA A 178 5.99 -1.45 5.33
CA ALA A 178 6.12 -1.32 6.77
C ALA A 178 6.20 -2.68 7.45
N GLY A 179 6.97 -2.76 8.53
CA GLY A 179 7.07 -3.95 9.35
C GLY A 179 7.85 -3.72 10.63
N LYS A 180 7.90 -4.73 11.48
CA LYS A 180 8.71 -4.71 12.69
C LYS A 180 10.15 -5.10 12.40
N VAL A 181 11.09 -4.41 13.02
CA VAL A 181 12.50 -4.79 13.02
C VAL A 181 12.69 -6.03 13.88
N VAL A 182 13.22 -7.08 13.28
CA VAL A 182 13.51 -8.35 13.94
C VAL A 182 15.01 -8.70 13.84
N HIS A 183 15.46 -9.60 14.69
CA HIS A 183 16.83 -10.13 14.60
C HIS A 183 16.98 -10.98 13.36
N GLY A 184 18.01 -10.68 12.56
CA GLY A 184 18.43 -11.50 11.42
C GLY A 184 19.68 -12.32 11.74
N PHE A 185 20.30 -12.89 10.70
CA PHE A 185 21.50 -13.74 10.83
C PHE A 185 22.79 -12.98 11.21
N ARG A 186 22.75 -11.64 11.35
CA ARG A 186 23.86 -10.77 11.79
C ARG A 186 25.14 -10.83 10.94
N ASN A 187 25.10 -11.39 9.73
CA ASN A 187 26.28 -11.50 8.87
C ASN A 187 26.83 -10.11 8.47
N GLY A 188 25.98 -9.11 8.31
CA GLY A 188 26.39 -7.74 8.01
C GLY A 188 27.20 -7.06 9.12
N HIS A 189 26.94 -7.38 10.40
CA HIS A 189 27.71 -6.83 11.52
C HIS A 189 29.20 -7.18 11.45
N LEU A 190 29.54 -8.40 11.00
CA LEU A 190 30.93 -8.85 10.87
C LEU A 190 31.70 -8.06 9.80
N LEU A 191 30.99 -7.46 8.86
CA LEU A 191 31.55 -6.69 7.75
C LEU A 191 31.48 -5.16 7.97
N GLY A 192 30.97 -4.70 9.14
CA GLY A 192 30.77 -3.28 9.40
C GLY A 192 29.55 -2.67 8.70
N PHE A 193 28.62 -3.51 8.21
CA PHE A 193 27.36 -3.12 7.57
C PHE A 193 26.16 -3.69 8.34
N PRO A 194 25.83 -3.16 9.53
CA PRO A 194 24.69 -3.64 10.29
C PRO A 194 23.42 -3.45 9.49
N THR A 195 22.59 -4.50 9.38
CA THR A 195 21.31 -4.48 8.69
C THR A 195 20.16 -4.71 9.66
N LEU A 196 19.06 -4.00 9.44
CA LEU A 196 17.79 -4.21 10.10
C LEU A 196 16.93 -5.13 9.23
N ASN A 197 16.43 -6.23 9.80
CA ASN A 197 15.56 -7.16 9.11
C ASN A 197 14.10 -6.77 9.35
N LEU A 198 13.34 -6.58 8.27
CA LEU A 198 11.95 -6.19 8.32
C LEU A 198 11.03 -7.41 8.24
N LYS A 199 10.19 -7.61 9.25
CA LYS A 199 9.09 -8.59 9.22
C LYS A 199 7.75 -7.89 9.20
N SER A 200 7.03 -8.03 8.09
CA SER A 200 5.68 -7.47 7.95
C SER A 200 4.60 -8.52 8.14
N SER A 201 3.52 -8.15 8.84
CA SER A 201 2.27 -8.93 8.87
C SER A 201 1.38 -8.62 7.65
N THR A 202 1.64 -7.52 6.96
CA THR A 202 0.95 -7.16 5.73
C THR A 202 1.56 -7.91 4.55
N PRO A 203 0.78 -8.63 3.75
CA PRO A 203 1.27 -9.36 2.58
C PRO A 203 1.50 -8.40 1.41
N TYR A 204 2.54 -7.58 1.49
CA TYR A 204 2.87 -6.62 0.45
C TYR A 204 3.23 -7.26 -0.89
N CYS A 205 2.98 -6.53 -1.99
CA CYS A 205 3.56 -6.81 -3.28
C CYS A 205 5.07 -6.59 -3.20
N LEU A 206 5.85 -7.67 -3.25
CA LEU A 206 7.30 -7.56 -3.13
C LEU A 206 7.91 -6.94 -4.39
N PRO A 207 8.85 -5.99 -4.23
CA PRO A 207 9.68 -5.54 -5.33
C PRO A 207 10.54 -6.68 -5.91
N ARG A 208 11.02 -6.50 -7.14
CA ARG A 208 12.01 -7.40 -7.73
C ARG A 208 13.15 -7.65 -6.76
N PHE A 209 13.63 -8.88 -6.68
CA PHE A 209 14.79 -9.19 -5.83
C PHE A 209 16.05 -8.46 -6.30
N GLY A 210 16.72 -7.80 -5.36
CA GLY A 210 17.88 -6.98 -5.64
C GLY A 210 18.10 -5.89 -4.60
N VAL A 211 19.00 -4.98 -4.95
CA VAL A 211 19.42 -3.87 -4.11
C VAL A 211 18.75 -2.57 -4.58
N TYR A 212 18.30 -1.80 -3.62
CA TYR A 212 17.64 -0.51 -3.80
C TYR A 212 18.27 0.53 -2.90
N CYS A 213 18.08 1.80 -3.20
CA CYS A 213 18.19 2.85 -2.19
C CYS A 213 16.83 3.48 -1.90
N GLY A 214 16.74 4.09 -0.73
CA GLY A 214 15.53 4.76 -0.29
C GLY A 214 15.67 5.35 1.10
N LEU A 215 14.54 5.69 1.70
CA LEU A 215 14.47 6.21 3.07
C LEU A 215 13.87 5.16 4.00
N ALA A 216 14.48 5.05 5.17
CA ALA A 216 13.97 4.26 6.28
C ALA A 216 13.53 5.21 7.39
N TYR A 217 12.26 5.11 7.81
CA TYR A 217 11.74 5.96 8.89
C TYR A 217 11.70 5.18 10.19
N VAL A 218 12.52 5.61 11.14
CA VAL A 218 12.54 5.08 12.52
C VAL A 218 11.93 6.16 13.42
N ASP A 219 10.84 5.83 14.12
CA ASP A 219 10.11 6.80 14.96
C ASP A 219 9.74 8.11 14.22
N GLY A 220 9.48 8.02 12.90
CA GLY A 220 9.15 9.15 12.04
C GLY A 220 10.34 9.96 11.53
N ILE A 221 11.57 9.61 11.93
CA ILE A 221 12.80 10.28 11.47
C ILE A 221 13.34 9.54 10.24
N PRO A 222 13.54 10.23 9.09
CA PRO A 222 14.07 9.61 7.87
C PRO A 222 15.59 9.42 7.95
N HIS A 223 16.03 8.23 7.53
CA HIS A 223 17.43 7.86 7.35
C HIS A 223 17.63 7.34 5.94
N GLN A 224 18.70 7.72 5.27
CA GLN A 224 19.09 7.12 4.00
C GLN A 224 19.41 5.63 4.20
N ALA A 225 19.00 4.79 3.27
CA ALA A 225 19.17 3.36 3.41
C ALA A 225 19.53 2.68 2.09
N VAL A 226 20.36 1.63 2.19
CA VAL A 226 20.49 0.58 1.18
C VAL A 226 19.55 -0.55 1.58
N ILE A 227 18.67 -0.95 0.69
CA ILE A 227 17.63 -1.95 0.96
C ILE A 227 17.89 -3.17 0.08
N ASN A 228 18.01 -4.34 0.67
CA ASN A 228 18.07 -5.61 -0.04
C ASN A 228 16.75 -6.35 0.06
N VAL A 229 16.18 -6.69 -1.08
CA VAL A 229 15.01 -7.58 -1.20
C VAL A 229 15.51 -8.90 -1.78
N GLY A 230 15.38 -9.98 -1.02
CA GLY A 230 15.92 -11.26 -1.42
C GLY A 230 15.19 -12.44 -0.80
N VAL A 231 15.85 -13.59 -0.75
CA VAL A 231 15.33 -14.80 -0.10
C VAL A 231 16.37 -15.37 0.85
N HIS A 232 15.91 -15.73 2.03
CA HIS A 232 16.72 -16.51 2.96
C HIS A 232 16.32 -17.99 2.93
N PRO A 233 17.29 -18.91 2.91
CA PRO A 233 17.00 -20.31 3.18
C PRO A 233 16.64 -20.46 4.66
N THR A 234 15.44 -20.98 4.95
CA THR A 234 15.05 -21.38 6.30
C THR A 234 15.63 -22.75 6.65
N VAL A 235 15.55 -23.13 7.93
CA VAL A 235 16.01 -24.44 8.42
C VAL A 235 15.35 -25.59 7.65
N ASP A 236 14.11 -25.41 7.19
CA ASP A 236 13.33 -26.38 6.40
C ASP A 236 13.53 -26.24 4.88
N GLN A 237 14.56 -25.52 4.40
CA GLN A 237 14.82 -25.22 2.99
C GLN A 237 13.69 -24.46 2.26
N VAL A 238 12.71 -23.97 2.98
CA VAL A 238 11.69 -23.05 2.42
C VAL A 238 12.36 -21.69 2.21
N LYS A 239 12.25 -21.18 0.99
CA LYS A 239 12.75 -19.85 0.65
C LYS A 239 11.71 -18.81 1.06
N GLU A 240 11.93 -18.12 2.18
CA GLU A 240 11.10 -17.00 2.58
C GLU A 240 11.68 -15.68 2.06
N PRO A 241 10.84 -14.78 1.52
CA PRO A 241 11.30 -13.45 1.16
C PRO A 241 11.84 -12.71 2.38
N SER A 242 12.95 -12.01 2.19
CA SER A 242 13.57 -11.18 3.22
C SER A 242 13.75 -9.76 2.73
N ILE A 243 13.60 -8.82 3.65
CA ILE A 243 13.86 -7.41 3.41
C ILE A 243 14.82 -6.96 4.49
N GLU A 244 15.98 -6.53 4.06
CA GLU A 244 17.02 -6.01 4.94
C GLU A 244 17.36 -4.57 4.56
N ALA A 245 17.48 -3.69 5.55
CA ALA A 245 17.88 -2.31 5.35
C ALA A 245 19.15 -1.99 6.14
N HIS A 246 20.19 -1.52 5.46
CA HIS A 246 21.35 -0.88 6.06
C HIS A 246 21.09 0.63 6.07
N LEU A 247 20.83 1.20 7.26
CA LEU A 247 20.62 2.63 7.43
C LEU A 247 21.98 3.33 7.49
N LEU A 248 22.14 4.36 6.66
CA LEU A 248 23.37 5.12 6.60
C LEU A 248 23.48 6.04 7.82
N ASP A 249 24.65 6.05 8.46
CA ASP A 249 24.96 6.93 9.60
C ASP A 249 23.96 6.75 10.78
N PHE A 250 23.49 5.52 11.01
CA PHE A 250 22.56 5.15 12.07
C PHE A 250 23.24 4.18 13.05
N GLU A 251 23.31 4.57 14.31
CA GLU A 251 23.99 3.80 15.37
C GLU A 251 23.03 3.39 16.50
N GLU A 252 21.73 3.77 16.39
CA GLU A 252 20.76 3.49 17.42
C GLU A 252 20.20 2.07 17.32
N GLU A 253 19.60 1.59 18.42
CA GLU A 253 18.90 0.31 18.43
C GLU A 253 17.46 0.49 17.94
N ALA A 254 17.06 -0.30 16.94
CA ALA A 254 15.73 -0.24 16.33
C ALA A 254 14.90 -1.52 16.47
N TYR A 255 15.42 -2.54 17.20
CA TYR A 255 14.70 -3.82 17.37
C TYR A 255 13.33 -3.63 18.03
N GLY A 256 12.33 -4.32 17.46
CA GLY A 256 10.93 -4.24 17.91
C GLY A 256 10.18 -2.97 17.49
N LYS A 257 10.89 -1.95 17.00
CA LYS A 257 10.25 -0.75 16.43
C LYS A 257 9.61 -1.06 15.08
N THR A 258 8.64 -0.25 14.68
CA THR A 258 8.08 -0.27 13.33
C THR A 258 8.97 0.56 12.41
N LEU A 259 9.41 -0.05 11.32
CA LEU A 259 10.19 0.58 10.27
C LEU A 259 9.32 0.75 9.03
N TYR A 260 9.35 1.93 8.42
CA TYR A 260 8.77 2.18 7.10
C TYR A 260 9.92 2.36 6.12
N LEU A 261 9.87 1.65 5.00
CA LEU A 261 10.90 1.67 3.95
C LEU A 261 10.31 2.21 2.65
N ASP A 262 10.77 3.37 2.22
CA ASP A 262 10.52 3.93 0.89
C ASP A 262 11.51 3.35 -0.11
N PHE A 263 11.04 2.80 -1.20
CA PHE A 263 11.87 2.34 -2.32
C PHE A 263 11.96 3.45 -3.37
N ARG A 264 13.18 3.99 -3.59
CA ARG A 264 13.39 5.14 -4.49
C ARG A 264 14.01 4.75 -5.82
N HIS A 265 15.09 3.96 -5.80
CA HIS A 265 15.78 3.54 -7.01
C HIS A 265 16.23 2.09 -6.91
N PHE A 266 16.13 1.37 -8.03
CA PHE A 266 16.68 0.03 -8.18
C PHE A 266 18.11 0.12 -8.67
N GLU A 267 19.05 -0.50 -7.97
CA GLU A 267 20.46 -0.52 -8.36
C GLU A 267 20.78 -1.72 -9.23
N ARG A 268 20.59 -2.92 -8.66
CA ARG A 268 21.05 -4.16 -9.26
C ARG A 268 20.31 -5.37 -8.74
N CYS A 269 20.37 -6.48 -9.48
CA CYS A 269 19.91 -7.77 -8.99
C CYS A 269 20.84 -8.32 -7.89
N GLU A 270 20.35 -9.29 -7.14
CA GLU A 270 21.20 -10.09 -6.24
C GLU A 270 22.32 -10.76 -7.01
N LYS A 271 23.50 -10.84 -6.41
CA LYS A 271 24.62 -11.61 -6.94
C LYS A 271 25.30 -12.44 -5.84
N LYS A 272 25.93 -13.53 -6.26
CA LYS A 272 26.76 -14.34 -5.38
C LYS A 272 28.18 -13.79 -5.38
N PHE A 273 28.85 -13.82 -4.24
CA PHE A 273 30.24 -13.36 -4.08
C PHE A 273 31.15 -14.55 -3.79
N ALA A 274 32.32 -14.53 -4.36
CA ALA A 274 33.31 -15.59 -4.19
C ALA A 274 34.06 -15.48 -2.84
N SER A 275 34.09 -14.27 -2.25
CA SER A 275 34.76 -14.00 -0.96
C SER A 275 34.02 -12.93 -0.16
N LEU A 276 34.32 -12.87 1.16
CA LEU A 276 33.87 -11.81 2.03
C LEU A 276 34.42 -10.43 1.62
N GLU A 277 35.62 -10.40 1.06
CA GLU A 277 36.26 -9.18 0.56
C GLU A 277 35.48 -8.62 -0.66
N GLU A 278 35.10 -9.48 -1.60
CA GLU A 278 34.26 -9.07 -2.76
C GLU A 278 32.93 -8.54 -2.30
N LEU A 279 32.29 -9.21 -1.33
CA LEU A 279 31.03 -8.73 -0.74
C LEU A 279 31.20 -7.35 -0.07
N SER A 280 32.25 -7.18 0.76
CA SER A 280 32.52 -5.92 1.45
C SER A 280 32.75 -4.77 0.47
N ASN A 281 33.55 -5.01 -0.58
CA ASN A 281 33.77 -4.00 -1.63
C ASN A 281 32.48 -3.61 -2.34
N GLN A 282 31.62 -4.59 -2.65
CA GLN A 282 30.34 -4.28 -3.27
C GLN A 282 29.42 -3.46 -2.33
N LEU A 283 29.35 -3.80 -1.05
CA LEU A 283 28.55 -3.05 -0.07
C LEU A 283 29.03 -1.59 0.06
N LEU A 284 30.34 -1.33 -0.06
CA LEU A 284 30.87 0.03 -0.11
C LEU A 284 30.41 0.79 -1.36
N LEU A 285 30.36 0.13 -2.52
CA LEU A 285 29.86 0.71 -3.76
C LEU A 285 28.36 1.00 -3.66
N ASP A 286 27.57 0.04 -3.18
CA ASP A 286 26.13 0.20 -2.98
C ASP A 286 25.83 1.40 -2.03
N LYS A 287 26.59 1.53 -0.95
CA LYS A 287 26.48 2.66 -0.01
C LYS A 287 26.81 4.01 -0.67
N SER A 288 27.88 4.06 -1.46
CA SER A 288 28.29 5.27 -2.17
C SER A 288 27.23 5.69 -3.20
N TRP A 289 26.75 4.70 -3.96
CA TRP A 289 25.69 4.92 -4.94
C TRP A 289 24.40 5.43 -4.28
N ALA A 290 23.97 4.80 -3.19
CA ALA A 290 22.76 5.23 -2.47
C ALA A 290 22.86 6.68 -1.99
N ARG A 291 24.01 7.09 -1.43
CA ARG A 291 24.23 8.48 -1.05
C ARG A 291 24.15 9.43 -2.23
N GLU A 292 24.74 9.06 -3.36
CA GLU A 292 24.69 9.90 -4.57
C GLU A 292 23.27 10.07 -5.09
N GLN A 293 22.47 8.99 -5.18
CA GLN A 293 21.11 9.07 -5.69
C GLN A 293 20.21 9.88 -4.74
N LEU A 294 20.30 9.62 -3.43
CA LEU A 294 19.44 10.27 -2.43
C LEU A 294 19.83 11.71 -2.11
N SER A 295 21.04 12.17 -2.51
CA SER A 295 21.45 13.56 -2.37
C SER A 295 20.92 14.46 -3.49
N LYS A 296 20.39 13.90 -4.58
CA LYS A 296 19.86 14.62 -5.73
C LYS A 296 18.36 15.00 -5.57
N GLN A 297 17.74 14.53 -4.51
CA GLN A 297 16.33 14.79 -4.14
C GLN A 297 16.26 15.83 -3.03
#